data_add593535e4d59f68e6962b5ef303c77
#
_entry.id   add593535e4d59f68e6962b5ef303c77
#
_cell.length_a   1.000
_cell.length_b   1.000
_cell.length_c   1.000
_cell.angle_alpha   90.00
_cell.angle_beta   90.00
_cell.angle_gamma   90.00
#
_symmetry.space_group_name_H-M   'P 1'
#
loop_
_entity.id
_entity.type
_entity.pdbx_description
1 polymer ?
#
loop_
_entity_poly.entity_id
_entity_poly.type
_entity_poly.pdbx_seq_one_letter_code
_entity_poly.pdbx_strand_id
1 'polypeptide(L)'
;MYRQTSARTNGRTTSVKPLTPTIMSGINLTIESRGKIKGVLKNGIANLVPSLPVSRQRLSDQQKRPLLGDEKRLSDLGVENVATLTLKDLGPQISWRTVFLVEYAGPLVIHPLIYLGAPLLWARFGYPFSMSFVQTTVFVLVMAHFLKRELESVFVHRFSNATMPAFNIVKNSTHYWLLSGVVLGGGVYSPSLGVEAVRGTVRDNHAFIWFFVLLWLLSELGNFHAHITLMNLRPKGR
;
A
#
# COMPACT_ATOMS: atom_id res chain seq x y z
N MET A 1 -11.81 -35.63 26.07
CA MET A 1 -10.44 -35.96 26.54
C MET A 1 -9.45 -35.10 25.77
N TYR A 2 -9.07 -33.95 26.28
CA TYR A 2 -8.20 -32.98 25.59
C TYR A 2 -6.77 -33.14 26.10
N ARG A 3 -5.86 -33.40 25.18
CA ARG A 3 -4.42 -33.59 25.46
C ARG A 3 -3.76 -32.22 25.68
N GLN A 4 -3.16 -31.99 26.83
CA GLN A 4 -2.29 -30.84 27.06
C GLN A 4 -0.98 -31.06 26.26
N THR A 5 -0.71 -30.18 25.31
CA THR A 5 0.57 -30.14 24.61
C THR A 5 1.47 -29.12 25.29
N SER A 6 2.48 -29.62 25.99
CA SER A 6 3.55 -28.84 26.60
C SER A 6 4.75 -28.86 25.65
N ALA A 7 5.18 -27.70 25.16
CA ALA A 7 6.42 -27.56 24.41
C ALA A 7 7.54 -27.07 25.32
N ARG A 8 8.58 -27.87 25.46
CA ARG A 8 9.81 -27.54 26.22
C ARG A 8 10.86 -26.97 25.27
N THR A 9 11.20 -25.70 25.42
CA THR A 9 12.41 -25.13 24.84
C THR A 9 13.22 -24.48 25.94
N ASN A 10 14.48 -24.94 26.10
CA ASN A 10 15.48 -24.43 27.06
C ASN A 10 14.96 -24.22 28.50
N GLY A 11 14.51 -25.31 29.12
CA GLY A 11 14.41 -25.42 30.58
C GLY A 11 13.29 -24.65 31.27
N ARG A 12 12.37 -24.01 30.57
CA ARG A 12 11.16 -23.38 31.18
C ARG A 12 9.88 -23.67 30.40
N THR A 13 8.90 -24.17 31.11
CA THR A 13 7.58 -24.53 30.62
C THR A 13 6.73 -23.25 30.48
N THR A 14 6.32 -22.89 29.26
CA THR A 14 5.25 -21.93 29.04
C THR A 14 3.91 -22.66 29.03
N SER A 15 3.11 -22.50 30.06
CA SER A 15 1.75 -23.04 30.09
C SER A 15 0.84 -22.14 29.26
N VAL A 16 0.35 -22.64 28.14
CA VAL A 16 -0.71 -21.99 27.37
C VAL A 16 -2.01 -22.70 27.71
N LYS A 17 -2.95 -22.00 28.36
CA LYS A 17 -4.31 -22.52 28.57
C LYS A 17 -5.01 -22.70 27.22
N PRO A 18 -5.76 -23.79 26.99
CA PRO A 18 -6.47 -24.01 25.73
C PRO A 18 -7.55 -22.95 25.52
N LEU A 19 -7.62 -22.46 24.28
CA LEU A 19 -8.49 -21.39 23.82
C LEU A 19 -9.77 -21.97 23.24
N THR A 20 -10.91 -21.55 23.78
CA THR A 20 -12.21 -21.67 23.10
C THR A 20 -12.33 -20.52 22.10
N PRO A 21 -12.63 -20.75 20.81
CA PRO A 21 -12.75 -19.70 19.83
C PRO A 21 -14.06 -18.93 20.03
N THR A 22 -13.98 -17.75 20.63
CA THR A 22 -15.07 -16.77 20.59
C THR A 22 -14.71 -15.74 19.53
N ILE A 23 -15.51 -15.67 18.50
CA ILE A 23 -15.41 -14.80 17.35
C ILE A 23 -15.43 -13.33 17.82
N MET A 24 -14.41 -12.54 17.40
CA MET A 24 -14.28 -11.06 17.49
C MET A 24 -13.84 -10.40 18.80
N SER A 25 -13.50 -11.07 19.85
CA SER A 25 -12.77 -10.49 20.99
C SER A 25 -11.33 -11.00 20.99
N GLY A 26 -10.36 -10.09 21.18
CA GLY A 26 -8.95 -10.48 21.22
C GLY A 26 -8.69 -11.56 22.28
N ILE A 27 -7.77 -12.47 21.96
CA ILE A 27 -7.38 -13.55 22.86
C ILE A 27 -6.47 -12.97 23.94
N ASN A 28 -6.80 -13.16 25.23
CA ASN A 28 -5.94 -12.74 26.32
C ASN A 28 -4.87 -13.79 26.59
N LEU A 29 -3.60 -13.37 26.53
CA LEU A 29 -2.44 -14.20 26.79
C LEU A 29 -1.78 -13.73 28.09
N THR A 30 -1.68 -14.60 29.10
CA THR A 30 -0.85 -14.34 30.26
C THR A 30 0.57 -14.82 29.95
N ILE A 31 1.56 -13.93 30.04
CA ILE A 31 2.96 -14.22 29.72
C ILE A 31 3.89 -13.81 30.86
N GLU A 32 4.97 -14.56 31.00
CA GLU A 32 6.15 -14.10 31.73
C GLU A 32 7.05 -13.33 30.76
N SER A 33 7.20 -12.03 31.00
CA SER A 33 7.85 -11.10 30.05
C SER A 33 9.36 -10.93 30.25
N ARG A 34 9.96 -11.52 31.31
CA ARG A 34 11.37 -11.30 31.66
C ARG A 34 12.32 -11.36 30.45
N GLY A 35 12.78 -10.21 30.01
CA GLY A 35 13.79 -10.07 28.95
C GLY A 35 13.39 -10.56 27.55
N LYS A 36 12.11 -10.94 27.33
CA LYS A 36 11.67 -11.45 26.02
C LYS A 36 11.50 -10.31 25.03
N ILE A 37 11.98 -10.53 23.81
CA ILE A 37 11.74 -9.66 22.67
C ILE A 37 10.36 -9.98 22.11
N LYS A 38 9.56 -8.96 21.77
CA LYS A 38 8.18 -9.11 21.26
C LYS A 38 8.11 -10.01 20.03
N GLY A 39 9.07 -9.89 19.10
CA GLY A 39 9.13 -10.73 17.90
C GLY A 39 9.30 -12.21 18.20
N VAL A 40 10.07 -12.56 19.24
CA VAL A 40 10.24 -13.95 19.70
C VAL A 40 8.90 -14.51 20.23
N LEU A 41 8.13 -13.70 20.95
CA LEU A 41 6.79 -14.09 21.41
C LEU A 41 5.85 -14.34 20.23
N LYS A 42 5.82 -13.46 19.24
CA LYS A 42 4.99 -13.61 18.03
C LYS A 42 5.36 -14.85 17.22
N ASN A 43 6.66 -15.14 17.08
CA ASN A 43 7.13 -16.37 16.43
C ASN A 43 6.70 -17.62 17.22
N GLY A 44 6.79 -17.58 18.56
CA GLY A 44 6.30 -18.66 19.40
C GLY A 44 4.79 -18.92 19.21
N ILE A 45 3.98 -17.87 19.11
CA ILE A 45 2.55 -17.98 18.83
C ILE A 45 2.31 -18.57 17.42
N ALA A 46 3.05 -18.13 16.41
CA ALA A 46 2.92 -18.66 15.04
C ALA A 46 3.29 -20.14 14.95
N ASN A 47 4.29 -20.60 15.72
CA ASN A 47 4.68 -22.01 15.80
C ASN A 47 3.60 -22.87 16.47
N LEU A 48 2.91 -22.34 17.46
CA LEU A 48 1.82 -23.04 18.16
C LEU A 48 0.51 -23.01 17.36
N VAL A 49 0.26 -21.96 16.59
CA VAL A 49 -0.92 -21.75 15.79
C VAL A 49 -0.51 -21.36 14.36
N PRO A 50 -0.18 -22.34 13.48
CA PRO A 50 0.32 -22.05 12.12
C PRO A 50 -0.64 -21.23 11.25
N SER A 51 -1.94 -21.27 11.54
CA SER A 51 -2.96 -20.44 10.86
C SER A 51 -2.87 -18.95 11.21
N LEU A 52 -2.05 -18.57 12.21
CA LEU A 52 -1.87 -17.20 12.68
C LEU A 52 -0.40 -16.74 12.54
N PRO A 53 0.08 -16.49 11.32
CA PRO A 53 1.46 -16.05 11.09
C PRO A 53 1.74 -14.68 11.74
N VAL A 54 3.01 -14.37 11.97
CA VAL A 54 3.48 -13.14 12.66
C VAL A 54 2.86 -11.86 12.09
N SER A 55 2.69 -11.78 10.76
CA SER A 55 2.11 -10.63 10.08
C SER A 55 0.65 -10.35 10.46
N ARG A 56 -0.10 -11.39 10.86
CA ARG A 56 -1.51 -11.27 11.28
C ARG A 56 -1.66 -10.95 12.78
N GLN A 57 -0.60 -11.08 13.56
CA GLN A 57 -0.64 -10.92 15.02
C GLN A 57 -0.48 -9.46 15.42
N ARG A 58 -1.48 -8.90 16.10
CA ARG A 58 -1.39 -7.62 16.81
C ARG A 58 -1.46 -7.85 18.29
N LEU A 59 -0.38 -7.55 19.00
CA LEU A 59 -0.32 -7.58 20.45
C LEU A 59 -0.61 -6.18 21.00
N SER A 60 -1.44 -6.13 22.03
CA SER A 60 -1.82 -4.92 22.76
C SER A 60 -1.69 -5.14 24.26
N ASP A 61 -1.42 -4.08 25.01
CA ASP A 61 -1.42 -4.10 26.47
C ASP A 61 -2.86 -4.20 27.05
N GLN A 62 -2.97 -4.16 28.38
CA GLN A 62 -4.25 -4.20 29.10
C GLN A 62 -5.14 -3.00 28.77
N GLN A 63 -4.55 -1.85 28.43
CA GLN A 63 -5.24 -0.62 28.02
C GLN A 63 -5.59 -0.62 26.51
N LYS A 64 -5.43 -1.76 25.82
CA LYS A 64 -5.65 -1.92 24.37
C LYS A 64 -4.72 -1.07 23.49
N ARG A 65 -3.63 -0.53 24.03
CA ARG A 65 -2.61 0.19 23.24
C ARG A 65 -1.76 -0.82 22.49
N PRO A 66 -1.53 -0.63 21.17
CA PRO A 66 -0.73 -1.55 20.39
C PRO A 66 0.75 -1.49 20.81
N LEU A 67 1.35 -2.64 21.03
CA LEU A 67 2.79 -2.75 21.25
C LEU A 67 3.51 -2.64 19.90
N LEU A 68 4.29 -1.58 19.69
CA LEU A 68 5.00 -1.31 18.42
C LEU A 68 6.48 -1.69 18.53
N GLY A 69 7.07 -2.18 17.42
CA GLY A 69 8.47 -2.60 17.35
C GLY A 69 8.65 -4.05 17.79
N ASP A 70 8.82 -4.95 16.81
CA ASP A 70 8.98 -6.39 17.09
C ASP A 70 10.37 -6.71 17.63
N GLU A 71 11.34 -5.82 17.42
CA GLU A 71 12.72 -5.87 17.91
C GLU A 71 12.86 -5.44 19.38
N LYS A 72 11.86 -4.75 19.94
CA LYS A 72 11.91 -4.22 21.31
C LYS A 72 11.62 -5.30 22.34
N ARG A 73 12.23 -5.15 23.52
CA ARG A 73 11.88 -5.97 24.69
C ARG A 73 10.51 -5.58 25.21
N LEU A 74 9.78 -6.52 25.75
CA LEU A 74 8.45 -6.25 26.33
C LEU A 74 8.54 -5.29 27.52
N SER A 75 9.62 -5.35 28.31
CA SER A 75 9.93 -4.40 29.38
C SER A 75 10.02 -2.94 28.87
N ASP A 76 10.67 -2.74 27.72
CA ASP A 76 10.86 -1.42 27.11
C ASP A 76 9.56 -0.85 26.55
N LEU A 77 8.57 -1.72 26.38
CA LEU A 77 7.19 -1.37 25.97
C LEU A 77 6.23 -1.22 27.17
N GLY A 78 6.76 -1.21 28.39
CA GLY A 78 5.99 -1.04 29.62
C GLY A 78 5.20 -2.29 30.04
N VAL A 79 5.59 -3.49 29.54
CA VAL A 79 4.96 -4.75 29.92
C VAL A 79 5.68 -5.32 31.14
N GLU A 80 4.95 -5.47 32.25
CA GLU A 80 5.48 -6.04 33.49
C GLU A 80 5.87 -7.51 33.37
N ASN A 81 6.55 -8.05 34.40
CA ASN A 81 7.09 -9.41 34.39
C ASN A 81 6.02 -10.49 34.21
N VAL A 82 4.83 -10.28 34.76
CA VAL A 82 3.64 -11.11 34.52
C VAL A 82 2.54 -10.18 34.03
N ALA A 83 2.20 -10.26 32.76
CA ALA A 83 1.22 -9.38 32.15
C ALA A 83 0.24 -10.14 31.27
N THR A 84 -0.98 -9.64 31.21
CA THR A 84 -1.98 -10.10 30.25
C THR A 84 -1.90 -9.24 29.00
N LEU A 85 -1.61 -9.85 27.86
CA LEU A 85 -1.63 -9.20 26.56
C LEU A 85 -2.86 -9.65 25.78
N THR A 86 -3.40 -8.73 25.00
CA THR A 86 -4.47 -9.05 24.04
C THR A 86 -3.86 -9.32 22.67
N LEU A 87 -4.08 -10.52 22.13
CA LEU A 87 -3.73 -10.91 20.78
C LEU A 87 -4.95 -10.74 19.88
N LYS A 88 -4.83 -9.92 18.85
CA LYS A 88 -5.85 -9.74 17.83
C LYS A 88 -5.32 -10.27 16.49
N ASP A 89 -6.14 -11.12 15.83
CA ASP A 89 -5.91 -11.49 14.43
C ASP A 89 -6.33 -10.33 13.52
N LEU A 90 -5.42 -9.90 12.65
CA LEU A 90 -5.64 -8.83 11.67
C LEU A 90 -6.26 -9.33 10.36
N GLY A 91 -6.48 -10.65 10.24
CA GLY A 91 -6.90 -11.28 8.99
C GLY A 91 -5.79 -11.30 7.92
N PRO A 92 -6.11 -11.68 6.68
CA PRO A 92 -5.14 -11.70 5.58
C PRO A 92 -4.46 -10.35 5.41
N GLN A 93 -3.14 -10.37 5.33
CA GLN A 93 -2.30 -9.18 5.23
C GLN A 93 -1.51 -9.17 3.93
N ILE A 94 -1.29 -7.99 3.36
CA ILE A 94 -0.46 -7.75 2.19
C ILE A 94 0.54 -6.63 2.49
N SER A 95 1.70 -6.65 1.84
CA SER A 95 2.69 -5.60 2.04
C SER A 95 2.20 -4.27 1.44
N TRP A 96 2.45 -3.17 2.12
CA TRP A 96 2.17 -1.82 1.60
C TRP A 96 2.82 -1.59 0.24
N ARG A 97 4.07 -2.03 0.07
CA ARG A 97 4.79 -1.92 -1.21
C ARG A 97 4.05 -2.61 -2.33
N THR A 98 3.59 -3.85 -2.13
CA THR A 98 2.84 -4.60 -3.15
C THR A 98 1.56 -3.88 -3.54
N VAL A 99 0.83 -3.31 -2.57
CA VAL A 99 -0.39 -2.54 -2.86
C VAL A 99 -0.08 -1.35 -3.75
N PHE A 100 0.94 -0.55 -3.42
CA PHE A 100 1.33 0.62 -4.22
C PHE A 100 1.78 0.24 -5.64
N LEU A 101 2.58 -0.82 -5.79
CA LEU A 101 3.00 -1.30 -7.11
C LEU A 101 1.80 -1.74 -7.96
N VAL A 102 0.86 -2.46 -7.39
CA VAL A 102 -0.33 -2.90 -8.14
C VAL A 102 -1.23 -1.73 -8.50
N GLU A 103 -1.46 -0.78 -7.59
CA GLU A 103 -2.34 0.37 -7.87
C GLU A 103 -1.77 1.30 -8.94
N TYR A 104 -0.45 1.55 -8.97
CA TYR A 104 0.16 2.43 -9.98
C TYR A 104 0.42 1.73 -11.32
N ALA A 105 0.59 0.40 -11.34
CA ALA A 105 0.71 -0.36 -12.58
C ALA A 105 -0.53 -0.25 -13.47
N GLY A 106 -1.73 -0.11 -12.88
CA GLY A 106 -2.97 0.02 -13.66
C GLY A 106 -2.95 1.16 -14.67
N PRO A 107 -2.77 2.41 -14.27
CA PRO A 107 -2.66 3.53 -15.21
C PRO A 107 -1.52 3.36 -16.23
N LEU A 108 -0.38 2.79 -15.85
CA LEU A 108 0.75 2.53 -16.78
C LEU A 108 0.38 1.56 -17.91
N VAL A 109 -0.57 0.66 -17.67
CA VAL A 109 -1.08 -0.26 -18.70
C VAL A 109 -2.28 0.32 -19.43
N ILE A 110 -3.22 0.94 -18.70
CA ILE A 110 -4.49 1.41 -19.26
C ILE A 110 -4.30 2.60 -20.19
N HIS A 111 -3.46 3.58 -19.82
CA HIS A 111 -3.25 4.76 -20.67
C HIS A 111 -2.67 4.41 -22.05
N PRO A 112 -1.62 3.59 -22.19
CA PRO A 112 -1.15 3.16 -23.52
C PRO A 112 -2.23 2.43 -24.32
N LEU A 113 -3.00 1.55 -23.70
CA LEU A 113 -4.07 0.83 -24.38
C LEU A 113 -5.14 1.77 -24.92
N ILE A 114 -5.59 2.75 -24.13
CA ILE A 114 -6.57 3.72 -24.59
C ILE A 114 -5.96 4.68 -25.61
N TYR A 115 -4.74 5.22 -25.37
CA TYR A 115 -4.08 6.16 -26.26
C TYR A 115 -3.89 5.58 -27.67
N LEU A 116 -3.43 4.33 -27.77
CA LEU A 116 -3.24 3.66 -29.05
C LEU A 116 -4.55 3.15 -29.65
N GLY A 117 -5.47 2.70 -28.83
CA GLY A 117 -6.74 2.11 -29.25
C GLY A 117 -7.84 3.10 -29.60
N ALA A 118 -7.85 4.29 -29.00
CA ALA A 118 -8.93 5.25 -29.17
C ALA A 118 -9.13 5.70 -30.62
N PRO A 119 -8.10 6.06 -31.43
CA PRO A 119 -8.33 6.43 -32.82
C PRO A 119 -9.00 5.33 -33.65
N LEU A 120 -8.60 4.08 -33.43
CA LEU A 120 -9.18 2.91 -34.12
C LEU A 120 -10.61 2.65 -33.66
N LEU A 121 -10.87 2.73 -32.37
CA LEU A 121 -12.20 2.53 -31.77
C LEU A 121 -13.18 3.59 -32.29
N TRP A 122 -12.83 4.87 -32.20
CA TRP A 122 -13.70 5.95 -32.60
C TRP A 122 -13.94 6.01 -34.11
N ALA A 123 -12.91 5.67 -34.95
CA ALA A 123 -13.10 5.52 -36.38
C ALA A 123 -14.13 4.44 -36.71
N ARG A 124 -14.19 3.34 -35.94
CA ARG A 124 -15.20 2.27 -36.13
C ARG A 124 -16.62 2.76 -35.89
N PHE A 125 -16.80 3.77 -35.03
CA PHE A 125 -18.09 4.41 -34.77
C PHE A 125 -18.38 5.62 -35.64
N GLY A 126 -17.57 5.88 -36.68
CA GLY A 126 -17.77 6.99 -37.62
C GLY A 126 -17.17 8.33 -37.16
N TYR A 127 -16.33 8.34 -36.13
CA TYR A 127 -15.65 9.54 -35.61
C TYR A 127 -14.13 9.42 -35.72
N PRO A 128 -13.57 9.34 -36.94
CA PRO A 128 -12.11 9.29 -37.10
C PRO A 128 -11.48 10.60 -36.59
N PHE A 129 -10.37 10.48 -35.86
CA PHE A 129 -9.63 11.63 -35.37
C PHE A 129 -8.13 11.28 -35.24
N SER A 130 -7.29 12.32 -35.17
CA SER A 130 -5.87 12.19 -34.85
C SER A 130 -5.59 12.80 -33.48
N MET A 131 -4.66 12.17 -32.76
CA MET A 131 -4.22 12.68 -31.45
C MET A 131 -3.59 14.06 -31.60
N SER A 132 -4.04 15.01 -30.80
CA SER A 132 -3.49 16.35 -30.72
C SER A 132 -2.22 16.42 -29.90
N PHE A 133 -1.49 17.54 -30.01
CA PHE A 133 -0.30 17.81 -29.20
C PHE A 133 -0.63 17.79 -27.68
N VAL A 134 -1.77 18.35 -27.27
CA VAL A 134 -2.17 18.33 -25.84
C VAL A 134 -2.44 16.90 -25.36
N GLN A 135 -3.12 16.06 -26.15
CA GLN A 135 -3.36 14.66 -25.78
C GLN A 135 -2.07 13.87 -25.61
N THR A 136 -1.14 14.03 -26.57
CA THR A 136 0.18 13.39 -26.52
C THR A 136 1.00 13.88 -25.33
N THR A 137 0.96 15.19 -25.06
CA THR A 137 1.63 15.77 -23.88
C THR A 137 1.08 15.17 -22.59
N VAL A 138 -0.25 15.15 -22.41
CA VAL A 138 -0.86 14.57 -21.22
C VAL A 138 -0.52 13.09 -21.08
N PHE A 139 -0.49 12.33 -22.19
CA PHE A 139 -0.05 10.93 -22.16
C PHE A 139 1.36 10.80 -21.58
N VAL A 140 2.32 11.58 -22.09
CA VAL A 140 3.71 11.54 -21.59
C VAL A 140 3.79 11.91 -20.11
N LEU A 141 3.06 12.96 -19.68
CA LEU A 141 3.07 13.39 -18.28
C LEU A 141 2.48 12.33 -17.35
N VAL A 142 1.38 11.70 -17.74
CA VAL A 142 0.74 10.63 -16.95
C VAL A 142 1.66 9.42 -16.86
N MET A 143 2.27 9.01 -17.96
CA MET A 143 3.24 7.90 -17.94
C MET A 143 4.44 8.20 -17.06
N ALA A 144 5.00 9.41 -17.15
CA ALA A 144 6.12 9.85 -16.31
C ALA A 144 5.74 9.89 -14.82
N HIS A 145 4.52 10.40 -14.50
CA HIS A 145 4.01 10.42 -13.13
C HIS A 145 3.95 9.00 -12.53
N PHE A 146 3.21 8.09 -13.16
CA PHE A 146 3.02 6.75 -12.61
C PHE A 146 4.31 5.92 -12.60
N LEU A 147 5.19 6.08 -13.61
CA LEU A 147 6.51 5.47 -13.59
C LEU A 147 7.35 5.98 -12.39
N LYS A 148 7.34 7.30 -12.14
CA LYS A 148 7.96 7.88 -10.95
C LYS A 148 7.38 7.28 -9.68
N ARG A 149 6.05 7.14 -9.57
CA ARG A 149 5.38 6.54 -8.40
C ARG A 149 5.81 5.09 -8.16
N GLU A 150 5.98 4.29 -9.23
CA GLU A 150 6.54 2.93 -9.14
C GLU A 150 7.97 2.95 -8.58
N LEU A 151 8.84 3.78 -9.17
CA LEU A 151 10.22 3.89 -8.72
C LEU A 151 10.33 4.38 -7.27
N GLU A 152 9.53 5.36 -6.86
CA GLU A 152 9.46 5.83 -5.48
C GLU A 152 8.99 4.72 -4.53
N SER A 153 8.03 3.89 -4.93
CA SER A 153 7.52 2.78 -4.12
C SER A 153 8.57 1.70 -3.89
N VAL A 154 9.45 1.48 -4.88
CA VAL A 154 10.53 0.50 -4.79
C VAL A 154 11.72 1.05 -3.99
N PHE A 155 12.18 2.28 -4.30
CA PHE A 155 13.49 2.77 -3.88
C PHE A 155 13.43 3.85 -2.77
N VAL A 156 12.33 4.60 -2.67
CA VAL A 156 12.24 5.77 -1.79
C VAL A 156 11.36 5.50 -0.58
N HIS A 157 10.19 4.88 -0.77
CA HIS A 157 9.22 4.77 0.31
C HIS A 157 9.70 3.85 1.44
N ARG A 158 9.62 4.36 2.67
CA ARG A 158 9.74 3.60 3.91
C ARG A 158 8.39 3.59 4.60
N PHE A 159 7.80 2.42 4.71
CA PHE A 159 6.48 2.25 5.31
C PHE A 159 6.58 2.13 6.83
N SER A 160 5.69 2.82 7.57
CA SER A 160 5.62 2.74 9.04
C SER A 160 5.13 1.38 9.54
N ASN A 161 4.34 0.68 8.73
CA ASN A 161 3.89 -0.69 8.98
C ASN A 161 4.31 -1.57 7.80
N ALA A 162 4.68 -2.81 8.06
CA ALA A 162 5.08 -3.74 7.01
C ALA A 162 3.90 -4.16 6.12
N THR A 163 2.72 -4.31 6.71
CA THR A 163 1.54 -4.85 6.04
C THR A 163 0.28 -4.06 6.34
N MET A 164 -0.75 -4.28 5.54
CA MET A 164 -2.11 -3.78 5.69
C MET A 164 -3.12 -4.88 5.35
N PRO A 165 -4.42 -4.74 5.72
CA PRO A 165 -5.44 -5.71 5.32
C PRO A 165 -5.46 -5.95 3.81
N ALA A 166 -5.41 -7.22 3.38
CA ALA A 166 -5.29 -7.59 1.97
C ALA A 166 -6.43 -7.05 1.10
N PHE A 167 -7.64 -6.90 1.65
CA PHE A 167 -8.78 -6.34 0.91
C PHE A 167 -8.54 -4.90 0.42
N ASN A 168 -7.64 -4.16 1.05
CA ASN A 168 -7.35 -2.79 0.63
C ASN A 168 -6.73 -2.71 -0.78
N ILE A 169 -6.10 -3.79 -1.29
CA ILE A 169 -5.59 -3.81 -2.66
C ILE A 169 -6.73 -3.61 -3.67
N VAL A 170 -7.88 -4.28 -3.46
CA VAL A 170 -9.05 -4.14 -4.35
C VAL A 170 -9.56 -2.71 -4.33
N LYS A 171 -9.78 -2.16 -3.14
CA LYS A 171 -10.28 -0.80 -2.95
C LYS A 171 -9.36 0.24 -3.62
N ASN A 172 -8.07 0.17 -3.34
CA ASN A 172 -7.09 1.14 -3.83
C ASN A 172 -6.90 0.99 -5.36
N SER A 173 -6.70 -0.25 -5.83
CA SER A 173 -6.51 -0.50 -7.26
C SER A 173 -7.74 -0.09 -8.07
N THR A 174 -8.96 -0.35 -7.59
CA THR A 174 -10.18 0.12 -8.27
C THR A 174 -10.18 1.64 -8.43
N HIS A 175 -9.79 2.39 -7.40
CA HIS A 175 -9.70 3.86 -7.48
C HIS A 175 -8.71 4.29 -8.58
N TYR A 176 -7.47 3.79 -8.55
CA TYR A 176 -6.45 4.17 -9.53
C TYR A 176 -6.76 3.68 -10.95
N TRP A 177 -7.16 2.42 -11.10
CA TRP A 177 -7.40 1.83 -12.40
C TRP A 177 -8.64 2.41 -13.09
N LEU A 178 -9.73 2.57 -12.31
CA LEU A 178 -10.98 3.11 -12.86
C LEU A 178 -10.87 4.63 -13.07
N LEU A 179 -10.55 5.40 -12.02
CA LEU A 179 -10.61 6.87 -12.14
C LEU A 179 -9.39 7.43 -12.88
N SER A 180 -8.18 7.07 -12.45
CA SER A 180 -6.96 7.59 -13.08
C SER A 180 -6.59 6.85 -14.37
N GLY A 181 -7.04 5.61 -14.56
CA GLY A 181 -6.84 4.86 -15.80
C GLY A 181 -7.96 5.07 -16.81
N VAL A 182 -9.13 4.43 -16.56
CA VAL A 182 -10.19 4.35 -17.56
C VAL A 182 -10.90 5.68 -17.77
N VAL A 183 -11.35 6.34 -16.68
CA VAL A 183 -12.14 7.57 -16.80
C VAL A 183 -11.29 8.72 -17.34
N LEU A 184 -10.11 8.94 -16.76
CA LEU A 184 -9.20 9.99 -17.23
C LEU A 184 -8.73 9.70 -18.65
N GLY A 185 -8.26 8.48 -18.96
CA GLY A 185 -7.81 8.10 -20.30
C GLY A 185 -8.92 8.18 -21.34
N GLY A 186 -10.13 7.70 -21.02
CA GLY A 186 -11.29 7.80 -21.89
C GLY A 186 -11.70 9.24 -22.21
N GLY A 187 -11.64 10.12 -21.22
CA GLY A 187 -11.91 11.55 -21.40
C GLY A 187 -10.84 12.25 -22.23
N VAL A 188 -9.57 12.08 -21.83
CA VAL A 188 -8.44 12.77 -22.48
C VAL A 188 -8.24 12.31 -23.93
N TYR A 189 -8.29 11.00 -24.20
CA TYR A 189 -7.99 10.46 -25.54
C TYR A 189 -9.23 10.29 -26.41
N SER A 190 -10.25 11.14 -26.18
CA SER A 190 -11.46 11.19 -26.98
C SER A 190 -11.34 12.17 -28.18
N PRO A 191 -12.20 12.05 -29.20
CA PRO A 191 -12.21 12.98 -30.33
C PRO A 191 -12.40 14.44 -29.93
N SER A 192 -13.03 14.73 -28.79
CA SER A 192 -13.27 16.09 -28.29
C SER A 192 -12.02 16.89 -27.97
N LEU A 193 -10.87 16.22 -27.86
CA LEU A 193 -9.54 16.82 -27.70
C LEU A 193 -8.59 16.50 -28.87
N GLY A 194 -9.10 15.88 -29.94
CA GLY A 194 -8.33 15.59 -31.14
C GLY A 194 -7.92 16.86 -31.89
N VAL A 195 -7.02 16.72 -32.88
CA VAL A 195 -6.43 17.84 -33.63
C VAL A 195 -7.49 18.81 -34.13
N GLU A 196 -8.55 18.33 -34.78
CA GLU A 196 -9.59 19.21 -35.34
C GLU A 196 -10.41 19.93 -34.27
N ALA A 197 -10.67 19.24 -33.14
CA ALA A 197 -11.44 19.80 -32.05
C ALA A 197 -10.71 20.89 -31.24
N VAL A 198 -9.39 20.84 -31.18
CA VAL A 198 -8.58 21.83 -30.44
C VAL A 198 -8.10 22.98 -31.32
N ARG A 199 -8.17 22.85 -32.66
CA ARG A 199 -7.66 23.82 -33.61
C ARG A 199 -8.16 25.23 -33.34
N GLY A 200 -7.25 26.20 -33.21
CA GLY A 200 -7.56 27.60 -32.93
C GLY A 200 -8.05 27.88 -31.50
N THR A 201 -8.07 26.91 -30.63
CA THR A 201 -8.36 27.11 -29.20
C THR A 201 -7.06 27.29 -28.38
N VAL A 202 -7.18 27.67 -27.10
CA VAL A 202 -6.03 27.74 -26.18
C VAL A 202 -5.30 26.37 -26.02
N ARG A 203 -6.03 25.27 -26.28
CA ARG A 203 -5.48 23.91 -26.20
C ARG A 203 -4.59 23.53 -27.40
N ASP A 204 -4.61 24.34 -28.48
CA ASP A 204 -3.72 24.24 -29.63
C ASP A 204 -2.45 25.09 -29.44
N ASN A 205 -2.47 25.99 -28.47
CA ASN A 205 -1.33 26.88 -28.20
C ASN A 205 -0.23 26.17 -27.44
N HIS A 206 0.88 25.93 -28.09
CA HIS A 206 2.04 25.23 -27.50
C HIS A 206 2.64 25.97 -26.29
N ALA A 207 2.70 27.30 -26.30
CA ALA A 207 3.23 28.07 -25.16
C ALA A 207 2.33 27.89 -23.94
N PHE A 208 1.01 27.87 -24.13
CA PHE A 208 0.06 27.58 -23.06
C PHE A 208 0.27 26.15 -22.49
N ILE A 209 0.43 25.15 -23.34
CA ILE A 209 0.69 23.77 -22.90
C ILE A 209 2.00 23.66 -22.13
N TRP A 210 3.10 24.26 -22.64
CA TRP A 210 4.39 24.25 -21.99
C TRP A 210 4.39 24.97 -20.64
N PHE A 211 3.59 26.01 -20.47
CA PHE A 211 3.38 26.64 -19.17
C PHE A 211 2.84 25.62 -18.14
N PHE A 212 1.85 24.82 -18.50
CA PHE A 212 1.29 23.79 -17.60
C PHE A 212 2.27 22.60 -17.41
N VAL A 213 3.04 22.23 -18.41
CA VAL A 213 4.12 21.24 -18.23
C VAL A 213 5.13 21.72 -17.19
N LEU A 214 5.51 22.99 -17.22
CA LEU A 214 6.40 23.56 -16.21
C LEU A 214 5.79 23.51 -14.80
N LEU A 215 4.53 23.91 -14.65
CA LEU A 215 3.83 23.81 -13.34
C LEU A 215 3.75 22.37 -12.86
N TRP A 216 3.49 21.42 -13.75
CA TRP A 216 3.47 20.00 -13.44
C TRP A 216 4.87 19.53 -12.97
N LEU A 217 5.94 19.89 -13.66
CA LEU A 217 7.31 19.55 -13.26
C LEU A 217 7.66 20.10 -11.86
N LEU A 218 7.31 21.35 -11.58
CA LEU A 218 7.52 21.95 -10.26
C LEU A 218 6.75 21.20 -9.17
N SER A 219 5.51 20.78 -9.46
CA SER A 219 4.69 19.98 -8.55
C SER A 219 5.29 18.59 -8.31
N GLU A 220 5.80 17.93 -9.33
CA GLU A 220 6.47 16.62 -9.22
C GLU A 220 7.76 16.70 -8.41
N LEU A 221 8.55 17.76 -8.59
CA LEU A 221 9.77 18.01 -7.80
C LEU A 221 9.42 18.26 -6.33
N GLY A 222 8.40 19.07 -6.06
CA GLY A 222 7.91 19.31 -4.69
C GLY A 222 7.40 18.03 -4.02
N ASN A 223 6.65 17.22 -4.75
CA ASN A 223 6.18 15.92 -4.30
C ASN A 223 7.34 14.96 -3.99
N PHE A 224 8.33 14.87 -4.89
CA PHE A 224 9.53 14.06 -4.68
C PHE A 224 10.33 14.51 -3.45
N HIS A 225 10.52 15.83 -3.28
CA HIS A 225 11.17 16.39 -2.10
C HIS A 225 10.46 15.98 -0.81
N ALA A 226 9.12 16.06 -0.78
CA ALA A 226 8.33 15.62 0.37
C ALA A 226 8.53 14.12 0.68
N HIS A 227 8.59 13.26 -0.34
CA HIS A 227 8.84 11.82 -0.17
C HIS A 227 10.24 11.55 0.40
N ILE A 228 11.28 12.23 -0.09
CA ILE A 228 12.66 12.13 0.45
C ILE A 228 12.69 12.60 1.91
N THR A 229 12.04 13.72 2.22
CA THR A 229 11.96 14.24 3.59
C THR A 229 11.30 13.23 4.52
N LEU A 230 10.16 12.66 4.13
CA LEU A 230 9.48 11.61 4.90
C LEU A 230 10.33 10.34 5.05
N MET A 231 11.07 9.96 4.01
CA MET A 231 12.01 8.84 4.08
C MET A 231 13.10 9.09 5.11
N ASN A 232 13.66 10.29 5.15
CA ASN A 232 14.76 10.65 6.06
C ASN A 232 14.31 10.75 7.52
N LEU A 233 13.05 11.13 7.78
CA LEU A 233 12.46 11.17 9.12
C LEU A 233 12.19 9.77 9.70
N ARG A 234 12.22 8.72 8.90
CA ARG A 234 11.97 7.35 9.35
C ARG A 234 13.26 6.59 9.58
N PRO A 235 13.41 5.88 10.72
CA PRO A 235 14.60 5.09 11.02
C PRO A 235 14.91 4.07 9.92
N LYS A 236 16.19 3.86 9.62
CA LYS A 236 16.66 2.76 8.78
C LYS A 236 16.43 1.45 9.56
N GLY A 237 15.73 0.47 8.95
CA GLY A 237 15.65 -0.89 9.52
C GLY A 237 14.31 -1.29 10.15
N ARG A 238 13.19 -0.76 9.66
CA ARG A 238 11.86 -1.34 9.97
C ARG A 238 11.20 -1.94 8.74
#